data_256bece6b4f42003ced6a41632e5836d
#
_entry.id   256bece6b4f42003ced6a41632e5836d
#
_cell.length_a   1.000
_cell.length_b   1.000
_cell.length_c   1.000
_cell.angle_alpha   90.00
_cell.angle_beta   90.00
_cell.angle_gamma   90.00
#
_symmetry.space_group_name_H-M   'P 1'
#
loop_
_entity.id
_entity.type
_entity.pdbx_description
1 polymer ?
#
loop_
_entity_poly.entity_id
_entity_poly.type
_entity_poly.pdbx_seq_one_letter_code
_entity_poly.pdbx_strand_id
1 'polypeptide(L)'
;MPGTHHTRARVRAALFTVPLLAGLLGTATTVPAAAATPSGPGPSLTCRGAGVDPDARVRHRTETVIHAPLRTVWKLQTDVERWPSWQTHLTGVDRLDHGPFRTGSAFRWTVPVPPNPVTPATELDITSTVEQLRRHSCIRWTGPAVGEGVHIDGVHVWTFTEVKGGVRVRTEETHTGTQVDVDVPVATVILSQGLEAWLRDLKTAAEAPARRQ
;
A
#
# COMPACT_ATOMS: atom_id res chain seq x y z
N MET A 1 48.95 -4.57 44.40
CA MET A 1 49.24 -3.28 45.04
C MET A 1 50.31 -2.57 44.23
N PRO A 2 50.32 -1.28 44.02
CA PRO A 2 49.40 -0.13 44.29
C PRO A 2 48.99 0.51 42.97
N GLY A 3 48.26 1.54 42.86
CA GLY A 3 47.75 2.60 43.67
C GLY A 3 46.91 3.55 42.78
N THR A 4 45.84 4.01 43.32
CA THR A 4 44.87 4.92 42.71
C THR A 4 45.33 6.36 42.68
N HIS A 5 45.28 7.04 41.56
CA HIS A 5 45.40 8.50 41.48
C HIS A 5 44.09 9.15 41.08
N HIS A 6 43.42 9.75 42.04
CA HIS A 6 42.30 10.65 41.81
C HIS A 6 42.80 12.05 41.43
N THR A 7 42.46 12.51 40.22
CA THR A 7 42.70 13.89 39.80
C THR A 7 41.39 14.67 39.91
N ARG A 8 41.31 15.56 40.89
CA ARG A 8 40.18 16.51 41.10
C ARG A 8 40.29 17.67 40.09
N ALA A 9 39.35 17.79 39.18
CA ALA A 9 39.19 18.97 38.35
C ALA A 9 38.42 20.06 39.11
N ARG A 10 39.05 21.25 39.23
CA ARG A 10 38.46 22.45 39.84
C ARG A 10 37.56 23.14 38.85
N VAL A 11 36.26 23.30 39.24
CA VAL A 11 35.28 24.13 38.53
C VAL A 11 35.57 25.60 38.89
N ARG A 12 35.85 26.43 37.89
CA ARG A 12 35.88 27.88 38.01
C ARG A 12 34.53 28.46 37.59
N ALA A 13 33.79 29.03 38.51
CA ALA A 13 32.61 29.80 38.26
C ALA A 13 32.98 31.18 37.67
N ALA A 14 32.49 31.46 36.47
CA ALA A 14 32.56 32.79 35.86
C ALA A 14 31.19 33.48 36.01
N LEU A 15 31.19 34.54 36.77
CA LEU A 15 30.05 35.46 36.95
C LEU A 15 29.97 36.34 35.71
N PHE A 16 28.90 36.22 34.93
CA PHE A 16 28.56 37.17 33.88
C PHE A 16 27.44 38.08 34.32
N THR A 17 27.77 39.37 34.42
CA THR A 17 26.84 40.47 34.66
C THR A 17 25.98 40.70 33.42
N VAL A 18 24.64 40.68 33.58
CA VAL A 18 23.65 40.99 32.54
C VAL A 18 23.36 42.50 32.56
N PRO A 19 23.51 43.23 31.46
CA PRO A 19 22.95 44.58 31.39
C PRO A 19 21.45 44.54 31.11
N LEU A 20 20.70 45.26 31.88
CA LEU A 20 19.27 45.54 31.73
C LEU A 20 19.07 46.46 30.53
N LEU A 21 18.49 46.00 29.46
CA LEU A 21 17.98 46.83 28.35
C LEU A 21 16.46 46.86 28.45
N ALA A 22 15.94 47.97 28.89
CA ALA A 22 14.52 48.29 28.76
C ALA A 22 14.20 48.69 27.31
N GLY A 23 13.08 48.18 26.79
CA GLY A 23 12.55 48.86 25.66
C GLY A 23 11.72 48.03 24.69
N LEU A 24 10.48 48.47 24.54
CA LEU A 24 9.54 48.27 23.46
C LEU A 24 8.61 47.08 23.57
N LEU A 25 7.44 47.34 24.11
CA LEU A 25 6.21 46.56 23.96
C LEU A 25 5.78 46.55 22.47
N GLY A 26 6.25 45.57 21.73
CA GLY A 26 5.70 45.22 20.43
C GLY A 26 4.52 44.29 20.68
N THR A 27 3.30 44.73 20.30
CA THR A 27 2.12 43.85 20.29
C THR A 27 2.30 42.79 19.22
N ALA A 28 2.73 41.60 19.62
CA ALA A 28 2.75 40.43 18.73
C ALA A 28 1.31 40.01 18.45
N THR A 29 0.80 40.35 17.28
CA THR A 29 -0.42 39.76 16.75
C THR A 29 -0.15 38.29 16.49
N THR A 30 -0.59 37.42 17.40
CA THR A 30 -0.60 35.99 17.18
C THR A 30 -1.63 35.68 16.09
N VAL A 31 -1.16 35.42 14.88
CA VAL A 31 -1.96 34.81 13.83
C VAL A 31 -2.29 33.39 14.32
N PRO A 32 -3.57 33.00 14.49
CA PRO A 32 -3.88 31.63 14.86
C PRO A 32 -3.38 30.73 13.71
N ALA A 33 -2.47 29.81 14.02
CA ALA A 33 -2.13 28.73 13.12
C ALA A 33 -3.42 27.96 12.82
N ALA A 34 -3.90 28.04 11.59
CA ALA A 34 -5.02 27.23 11.15
C ALA A 34 -4.63 25.77 11.37
N ALA A 35 -5.29 25.12 12.33
CA ALA A 35 -5.15 23.69 12.54
C ALA A 35 -5.49 23.01 11.22
N ALA A 36 -4.51 22.35 10.60
CA ALA A 36 -4.76 21.51 9.45
C ALA A 36 -5.76 20.45 9.89
N THR A 37 -6.98 20.53 9.37
CA THR A 37 -8.00 19.49 9.54
C THR A 37 -7.38 18.21 9.01
N PRO A 38 -7.37 17.10 9.80
CA PRO A 38 -6.91 15.83 9.28
C PRO A 38 -7.77 15.50 8.07
N SER A 39 -7.15 15.43 6.90
CA SER A 39 -7.82 15.02 5.68
C SER A 39 -8.31 13.59 5.92
N GLY A 40 -9.62 13.41 6.11
CA GLY A 40 -10.24 12.11 6.14
C GLY A 40 -9.87 11.33 4.86
N PRO A 41 -10.03 10.00 4.83
CA PRO A 41 -9.72 9.21 3.66
C PRO A 41 -10.45 9.82 2.45
N GLY A 42 -9.69 10.26 1.44
CA GLY A 42 -10.25 10.86 0.23
C GLY A 42 -11.27 9.92 -0.44
N PRO A 43 -12.02 10.39 -1.46
CA PRO A 43 -13.05 9.59 -2.09
C PRO A 43 -12.50 8.24 -2.58
N SER A 44 -13.34 7.19 -2.48
CA SER A 44 -13.02 5.83 -2.93
C SER A 44 -12.50 5.82 -4.38
N LEU A 45 -11.56 4.93 -4.66
CA LEU A 45 -11.09 4.74 -6.02
C LEU A 45 -12.18 4.11 -6.88
N THR A 46 -12.26 4.56 -8.13
CA THR A 46 -13.21 3.99 -9.09
C THR A 46 -12.52 3.70 -10.43
N CYS A 47 -13.02 2.68 -11.13
CA CYS A 47 -12.74 2.45 -12.52
C CYS A 47 -14.04 2.48 -13.30
N ARG A 48 -14.15 3.39 -14.28
CA ARG A 48 -15.37 3.61 -15.08
C ARG A 48 -16.64 3.80 -14.21
N GLY A 49 -16.50 4.49 -13.08
CA GLY A 49 -17.59 4.76 -12.14
C GLY A 49 -17.88 3.65 -11.11
N ALA A 50 -17.28 2.45 -11.26
CA ALA A 50 -17.43 1.36 -10.29
C ALA A 50 -16.25 1.37 -9.30
N GLY A 51 -16.56 1.34 -8.01
CA GLY A 51 -15.62 1.31 -6.90
C GLY A 51 -15.52 -0.06 -6.23
N VAL A 52 -14.91 -0.07 -5.05
CA VAL A 52 -14.93 -1.21 -4.14
C VAL A 52 -16.31 -1.33 -3.47
N ASP A 53 -16.54 -2.40 -2.73
CA ASP A 53 -17.78 -2.59 -1.97
C ASP A 53 -17.89 -1.50 -0.87
N PRO A 54 -18.91 -0.62 -0.92
CA PRO A 54 -19.06 0.46 0.06
C PRO A 54 -19.44 -0.05 1.45
N ASP A 55 -20.05 -1.23 1.56
CA ASP A 55 -20.56 -1.80 2.80
C ASP A 55 -19.54 -2.71 3.49
N ALA A 56 -18.42 -3.01 2.82
CA ALA A 56 -17.38 -3.85 3.39
C ALA A 56 -16.69 -3.17 4.57
N ARG A 57 -16.57 -3.92 5.68
CA ARG A 57 -15.92 -3.47 6.92
C ARG A 57 -14.40 -3.58 6.84
N VAL A 58 -13.88 -4.56 6.10
CA VAL A 58 -12.46 -4.76 5.83
C VAL A 58 -12.11 -4.03 4.55
N ARG A 59 -11.32 -2.98 4.67
CA ARG A 59 -10.97 -2.11 3.56
C ARG A 59 -9.60 -1.49 3.78
N HIS A 60 -8.79 -1.47 2.74
CA HIS A 60 -7.54 -0.72 2.75
C HIS A 60 -7.28 -0.02 1.42
N ARG A 61 -6.63 1.15 1.51
CA ARG A 61 -6.19 1.92 0.36
C ARG A 61 -4.78 2.43 0.59
N THR A 62 -3.94 2.27 -0.43
CA THR A 62 -2.55 2.73 -0.41
C THR A 62 -2.10 3.23 -1.77
N GLU A 63 -0.98 3.92 -1.84
CA GLU A 63 -0.42 4.43 -3.09
C GLU A 63 1.10 4.49 -3.06
N THR A 64 1.71 4.51 -4.25
CA THR A 64 3.12 4.79 -4.43
C THR A 64 3.36 5.55 -5.73
N VAL A 65 4.51 6.24 -5.84
CA VAL A 65 5.02 6.75 -7.11
C VAL A 65 6.12 5.84 -7.61
N ILE A 66 5.98 5.37 -8.85
CA ILE A 66 6.90 4.50 -9.55
C ILE A 66 7.62 5.31 -10.62
N HIS A 67 8.95 5.39 -10.57
CA HIS A 67 9.78 6.14 -11.50
C HIS A 67 10.07 5.33 -12.78
N ALA A 68 9.00 4.99 -13.49
CA ALA A 68 9.03 4.24 -14.75
C ALA A 68 7.94 4.74 -15.71
N PRO A 69 8.07 4.46 -17.02
CA PRO A 69 7.02 4.81 -17.98
C PRO A 69 5.70 4.09 -17.68
N LEU A 70 4.56 4.79 -17.86
CA LEU A 70 3.23 4.23 -17.62
C LEU A 70 3.01 2.89 -18.33
N ARG A 71 3.48 2.76 -19.57
CA ARG A 71 3.38 1.50 -20.33
C ARG A 71 4.09 0.32 -19.65
N THR A 72 5.21 0.58 -18.96
CA THR A 72 5.97 -0.45 -18.24
C THR A 72 5.20 -0.92 -17.01
N VAL A 73 4.74 0.02 -16.19
CA VAL A 73 3.94 -0.27 -14.99
C VAL A 73 2.65 -0.98 -15.36
N TRP A 74 1.96 -0.48 -16.39
CA TRP A 74 0.73 -1.09 -16.90
C TRP A 74 0.95 -2.53 -17.38
N LYS A 75 2.03 -2.76 -18.16
CA LYS A 75 2.35 -4.09 -18.66
C LYS A 75 2.61 -5.08 -17.53
N LEU A 76 3.41 -4.71 -16.53
CA LEU A 76 3.67 -5.56 -15.37
C LEU A 76 2.36 -5.94 -14.67
N GLN A 77 1.46 -4.98 -14.46
CA GLN A 77 0.19 -5.22 -13.78
C GLN A 77 -0.82 -6.05 -14.59
N THR A 78 -0.79 -5.99 -15.92
CA THR A 78 -1.77 -6.68 -16.79
C THR A 78 -1.27 -7.96 -17.42
N ASP A 79 0.03 -8.23 -17.39
CA ASP A 79 0.65 -9.47 -17.82
C ASP A 79 0.66 -10.47 -16.65
N VAL A 80 -0.55 -10.91 -16.28
CA VAL A 80 -0.79 -11.63 -15.01
C VAL A 80 0.00 -12.94 -14.94
N GLU A 81 0.19 -13.64 -16.06
CA GLU A 81 0.96 -14.89 -16.12
C GLU A 81 2.45 -14.68 -15.78
N ARG A 82 2.91 -13.43 -15.83
CA ARG A 82 4.27 -13.05 -15.42
C ARG A 82 4.40 -12.55 -13.99
N TRP A 83 3.32 -12.43 -13.24
CA TRP A 83 3.38 -11.99 -11.86
C TRP A 83 4.37 -12.79 -11.00
N PRO A 84 4.47 -14.14 -11.08
CA PRO A 84 5.44 -14.89 -10.28
C PRO A 84 6.90 -14.51 -10.53
N SER A 85 7.22 -13.84 -11.64
CA SER A 85 8.58 -13.39 -11.93
C SER A 85 9.02 -12.14 -11.13
N TRP A 86 8.08 -11.44 -10.48
CA TRP A 86 8.35 -10.22 -9.72
C TRP A 86 7.51 -10.09 -8.43
N GLN A 87 6.45 -10.85 -8.27
CA GLN A 87 5.68 -10.99 -7.04
C GLN A 87 6.23 -12.14 -6.23
N THR A 88 6.82 -11.86 -5.07
CA THR A 88 7.49 -12.87 -4.25
C THR A 88 6.53 -13.75 -3.45
N HIS A 89 5.26 -13.35 -3.36
CA HIS A 89 4.24 -14.03 -2.56
C HIS A 89 3.32 -14.94 -3.33
N LEU A 90 3.45 -15.01 -4.67
CA LEU A 90 2.61 -15.85 -5.50
C LEU A 90 3.28 -17.18 -5.80
N THR A 91 2.53 -18.27 -5.67
CA THR A 91 2.98 -19.63 -6.02
C THR A 91 2.56 -20.05 -7.42
N GLY A 92 1.52 -19.44 -7.99
CA GLY A 92 1.06 -19.73 -9.34
C GLY A 92 0.11 -18.66 -9.88
N VAL A 93 0.06 -18.54 -11.20
CA VAL A 93 -0.95 -17.73 -11.91
C VAL A 93 -1.26 -18.35 -13.26
N ASP A 94 -2.55 -18.55 -13.55
CA ASP A 94 -3.05 -19.06 -14.81
C ASP A 94 -4.15 -18.16 -15.38
N ARG A 95 -4.07 -17.82 -16.68
CA ARG A 95 -5.19 -17.22 -17.38
C ARG A 95 -6.25 -18.27 -17.67
N LEU A 96 -7.50 -17.94 -17.40
CA LEU A 96 -8.67 -18.80 -17.65
C LEU A 96 -9.36 -18.44 -18.97
N ASP A 97 -8.95 -17.37 -19.63
CA ASP A 97 -9.39 -16.95 -20.98
C ASP A 97 -8.18 -16.74 -21.89
N HIS A 98 -8.43 -16.46 -23.16
CA HIS A 98 -7.40 -16.25 -24.18
C HIS A 98 -7.47 -14.85 -24.79
N GLY A 99 -6.36 -14.44 -25.40
CA GLY A 99 -6.24 -13.16 -26.09
C GLY A 99 -5.88 -11.98 -25.18
N PRO A 100 -6.13 -10.73 -25.62
CA PRO A 100 -5.75 -9.53 -24.88
C PRO A 100 -6.45 -9.45 -23.54
N PHE A 101 -5.75 -8.92 -22.52
CA PHE A 101 -6.33 -8.63 -21.20
C PHE A 101 -7.38 -7.51 -21.35
N ARG A 102 -8.61 -7.77 -20.93
CA ARG A 102 -9.80 -6.93 -21.18
C ARG A 102 -10.85 -7.14 -20.10
N THR A 103 -11.91 -6.34 -20.11
CA THR A 103 -13.14 -6.63 -19.34
C THR A 103 -13.65 -8.03 -19.72
N GLY A 104 -13.98 -8.82 -18.72
CA GLY A 104 -14.34 -10.24 -18.82
C GLY A 104 -13.16 -11.20 -18.82
N SER A 105 -11.91 -10.71 -18.84
CA SER A 105 -10.76 -11.59 -18.61
C SER A 105 -10.81 -12.18 -17.21
N ALA A 106 -10.51 -13.49 -17.13
CA ALA A 106 -10.45 -14.21 -15.88
C ALA A 106 -9.09 -14.88 -15.68
N PHE A 107 -8.63 -14.93 -14.43
CA PHE A 107 -7.37 -15.57 -14.09
C PHE A 107 -7.43 -16.12 -12.65
N ARG A 108 -6.72 -17.21 -12.44
CA ARG A 108 -6.54 -17.84 -11.13
C ARG A 108 -5.13 -17.60 -10.66
N TRP A 109 -4.98 -17.35 -9.38
CA TRP A 109 -3.68 -17.18 -8.74
C TRP A 109 -3.72 -17.69 -7.31
N THR A 110 -2.57 -18.13 -6.80
CA THR A 110 -2.45 -18.77 -5.50
C THR A 110 -1.49 -18.03 -4.60
N VAL A 111 -1.88 -17.90 -3.33
CA VAL A 111 -1.12 -17.21 -2.28
C VAL A 111 -1.04 -18.08 -1.05
N PRO A 112 0.15 -18.46 -0.59
CA PRO A 112 0.31 -19.11 0.70
C PRO A 112 0.07 -18.07 1.81
N VAL A 113 -0.82 -18.41 2.73
CA VAL A 113 -1.14 -17.57 3.90
C VAL A 113 -0.67 -18.29 5.15
N PRO A 114 0.31 -17.75 5.90
CA PRO A 114 0.69 -18.30 7.18
C PRO A 114 -0.46 -18.19 8.18
N PRO A 115 -0.47 -19.01 9.24
CA PRO A 115 -1.50 -18.94 10.26
C PRO A 115 -1.52 -17.56 10.91
N ASN A 116 -2.73 -17.05 11.12
CA ASN A 116 -2.97 -15.78 11.79
C ASN A 116 -4.26 -15.86 12.63
N PRO A 117 -4.62 -14.86 13.44
CA PRO A 117 -5.79 -14.93 14.33
C PRO A 117 -7.14 -15.17 13.64
N VAL A 118 -7.27 -14.86 12.35
CA VAL A 118 -8.54 -14.98 11.60
C VAL A 118 -8.52 -16.08 10.54
N THR A 119 -7.34 -16.64 10.23
CA THR A 119 -7.19 -17.63 9.16
C THR A 119 -6.17 -18.69 9.57
N PRO A 120 -6.48 -20.00 9.44
CA PRO A 120 -5.47 -21.06 9.59
C PRO A 120 -4.40 -20.96 8.49
N ALA A 121 -3.29 -21.67 8.67
CA ALA A 121 -2.31 -21.83 7.58
C ALA A 121 -3.01 -22.46 6.39
N THR A 122 -3.02 -21.80 5.24
CA THR A 122 -3.71 -22.27 4.04
C THR A 122 -3.04 -21.73 2.79
N GLU A 123 -3.36 -22.32 1.64
CA GLU A 123 -3.13 -21.70 0.35
C GLU A 123 -4.48 -21.17 -0.15
N LEU A 124 -4.54 -19.88 -0.46
CA LEU A 124 -5.73 -19.28 -1.05
C LEU A 124 -5.67 -19.41 -2.56
N ASP A 125 -6.68 -20.03 -3.12
CA ASP A 125 -6.96 -20.06 -4.56
C ASP A 125 -7.90 -18.89 -4.89
N ILE A 126 -7.42 -17.93 -5.66
CA ILE A 126 -8.14 -16.70 -5.96
C ILE A 126 -8.51 -16.69 -7.43
N THR A 127 -9.80 -16.70 -7.74
CA THR A 127 -10.29 -16.59 -9.11
C THR A 127 -10.81 -15.18 -9.36
N SER A 128 -10.02 -14.38 -10.07
CA SER A 128 -10.34 -12.99 -10.36
C SER A 128 -10.97 -12.82 -11.73
N THR A 129 -12.02 -11.98 -11.81
CA THR A 129 -12.65 -11.55 -13.05
C THR A 129 -12.53 -10.03 -13.21
N VAL A 130 -12.01 -9.60 -14.35
CA VAL A 130 -11.90 -8.18 -14.69
C VAL A 130 -13.27 -7.61 -15.05
N GLU A 131 -13.86 -6.83 -14.15
CA GLU A 131 -15.18 -6.23 -14.33
C GLU A 131 -15.10 -4.90 -15.09
N GLN A 132 -14.06 -4.12 -14.83
CA GLN A 132 -13.83 -2.83 -15.47
C GLN A 132 -12.36 -2.68 -15.85
N LEU A 133 -12.13 -2.17 -17.06
CA LEU A 133 -10.79 -1.85 -17.52
C LEU A 133 -10.82 -0.61 -18.42
N ARG A 134 -9.94 0.33 -18.13
CA ARG A 134 -9.56 1.43 -19.02
C ARG A 134 -8.06 1.44 -19.17
N ARG A 135 -7.61 1.11 -20.37
CA ARG A 135 -6.18 0.98 -20.68
C ARG A 135 -5.38 2.17 -20.18
N HIS A 136 -4.26 1.89 -19.50
CA HIS A 136 -3.34 2.87 -18.92
C HIS A 136 -3.96 3.79 -17.85
N SER A 137 -5.14 3.47 -17.34
CA SER A 137 -5.84 4.34 -16.38
C SER A 137 -6.34 3.59 -15.15
N CYS A 138 -7.13 2.54 -15.33
CA CYS A 138 -7.66 1.80 -14.19
C CYS A 138 -8.06 0.37 -14.52
N ILE A 139 -8.08 -0.46 -13.48
CA ILE A 139 -8.60 -1.82 -13.52
C ILE A 139 -9.44 -2.02 -12.26
N ARG A 140 -10.56 -2.71 -12.39
CA ARG A 140 -11.33 -3.26 -11.29
C ARG A 140 -11.58 -4.73 -11.56
N TRP A 141 -11.25 -5.58 -10.61
CA TRP A 141 -11.61 -6.99 -10.66
C TRP A 141 -12.27 -7.42 -9.34
N THR A 142 -12.97 -8.50 -9.41
CA THR A 142 -13.63 -9.15 -8.27
C THR A 142 -13.25 -10.62 -8.29
N GLY A 143 -13.39 -11.27 -7.16
CA GLY A 143 -13.28 -12.71 -7.13
C GLY A 143 -13.16 -13.25 -5.71
N PRO A 144 -13.63 -14.49 -5.51
CA PRO A 144 -13.42 -15.18 -4.26
C PRO A 144 -11.97 -15.61 -4.10
N ALA A 145 -11.50 -15.53 -2.87
CA ALA A 145 -10.31 -16.21 -2.37
C ALA A 145 -10.77 -17.37 -1.49
N VAL A 146 -10.45 -18.59 -1.89
CA VAL A 146 -10.93 -19.81 -1.22
C VAL A 146 -9.74 -20.61 -0.71
N GLY A 147 -9.82 -21.07 0.52
CA GLY A 147 -8.86 -21.96 1.17
C GLY A 147 -9.54 -22.91 2.12
N GLU A 148 -8.78 -23.74 2.84
CA GLU A 148 -9.37 -24.62 3.84
C GLU A 148 -10.07 -23.83 4.95
N GLY A 149 -11.41 -23.94 5.01
CA GLY A 149 -12.24 -23.21 5.97
C GLY A 149 -12.30 -21.69 5.75
N VAL A 150 -11.87 -21.18 4.59
CA VAL A 150 -11.81 -19.76 4.26
C VAL A 150 -12.54 -19.48 2.96
N HIS A 151 -13.41 -18.47 2.98
CA HIS A 151 -14.03 -17.89 1.79
C HIS A 151 -14.12 -16.39 1.98
N ILE A 152 -13.43 -15.65 1.12
CA ILE A 152 -13.37 -14.18 1.15
C ILE A 152 -13.78 -13.66 -0.22
N ASP A 153 -14.79 -12.80 -0.29
CA ASP A 153 -15.11 -12.07 -1.50
C ASP A 153 -14.32 -10.77 -1.55
N GLY A 154 -13.54 -10.60 -2.62
CA GLY A 154 -12.68 -9.44 -2.85
C GLY A 154 -13.20 -8.53 -3.95
N VAL A 155 -13.11 -7.22 -3.75
CA VAL A 155 -13.29 -6.19 -4.79
C VAL A 155 -12.07 -5.28 -4.78
N HIS A 156 -11.33 -5.28 -5.89
CA HIS A 156 -10.05 -4.61 -5.99
C HIS A 156 -10.05 -3.57 -7.12
N VAL A 157 -9.63 -2.34 -6.82
CA VAL A 157 -9.51 -1.24 -7.79
C VAL A 157 -8.09 -0.73 -7.83
N TRP A 158 -7.57 -0.60 -9.05
CA TRP A 158 -6.27 0.00 -9.36
C TRP A 158 -6.45 1.23 -10.22
N THR A 159 -5.68 2.29 -9.94
CA THR A 159 -5.60 3.49 -10.78
C THR A 159 -4.16 3.87 -11.06
N PHE A 160 -3.90 4.32 -12.28
CA PHE A 160 -2.59 4.71 -12.79
C PHE A 160 -2.68 6.12 -13.33
N THR A 161 -1.87 7.03 -12.83
CA THR A 161 -1.86 8.44 -13.23
C THR A 161 -0.44 8.89 -13.49
N GLU A 162 -0.15 9.40 -14.67
CA GLU A 162 1.15 10.01 -14.94
C GLU A 162 1.34 11.25 -14.06
N VAL A 163 2.51 11.34 -13.45
CA VAL A 163 2.95 12.47 -12.62
C VAL A 163 4.35 12.87 -13.03
N LYS A 164 4.84 14.01 -12.52
CA LYS A 164 6.21 14.44 -12.80
C LYS A 164 7.20 13.37 -12.34
N GLY A 165 7.92 12.79 -13.28
CA GLY A 165 8.98 11.79 -13.03
C GLY A 165 8.49 10.35 -12.91
N GLY A 166 7.22 10.03 -13.22
CA GLY A 166 6.77 8.64 -13.15
C GLY A 166 5.26 8.46 -13.18
N VAL A 167 4.79 7.43 -12.49
CA VAL A 167 3.39 7.05 -12.40
C VAL A 167 2.98 6.94 -10.94
N ARG A 168 1.93 7.64 -10.54
CA ARG A 168 1.24 7.36 -9.28
C ARG A 168 0.33 6.16 -9.49
N VAL A 169 0.61 5.10 -8.77
CA VAL A 169 -0.25 3.92 -8.69
C VAL A 169 -0.98 3.95 -7.36
N ARG A 170 -2.30 3.87 -7.41
CA ARG A 170 -3.17 3.75 -6.24
C ARG A 170 -3.93 2.44 -6.33
N THR A 171 -4.10 1.81 -5.17
CA THR A 171 -4.90 0.60 -5.04
C THR A 171 -5.83 0.72 -3.85
N GLU A 172 -7.02 0.17 -3.99
CA GLU A 172 -8.02 0.05 -2.93
C GLU A 172 -8.71 -1.29 -3.06
N GLU A 173 -8.83 -2.00 -1.95
CA GLU A 173 -9.47 -3.31 -1.93
C GLU A 173 -10.37 -3.44 -0.70
N THR A 174 -11.44 -4.19 -0.86
CA THR A 174 -12.35 -4.58 0.20
C THR A 174 -12.51 -6.08 0.24
N HIS A 175 -12.64 -6.60 1.44
CA HIS A 175 -12.94 -8.00 1.71
C HIS A 175 -14.24 -8.13 2.50
N THR A 176 -15.08 -9.10 2.11
CA THR A 176 -16.26 -9.54 2.85
C THR A 176 -16.22 -11.05 3.04
N GLY A 177 -16.87 -11.54 4.08
CA GLY A 177 -16.91 -12.96 4.43
C GLY A 177 -16.85 -13.18 5.93
N THR A 178 -17.40 -14.29 6.39
CA THR A 178 -17.52 -14.56 7.83
C THR A 178 -16.17 -14.58 8.54
N GLN A 179 -15.12 -15.07 7.88
CA GLN A 179 -13.76 -15.16 8.45
C GLN A 179 -13.14 -13.80 8.71
N VAL A 180 -13.31 -12.85 7.78
CA VAL A 180 -12.74 -11.51 7.94
C VAL A 180 -13.58 -10.64 8.88
N ASP A 181 -14.87 -10.94 9.02
CA ASP A 181 -15.77 -10.24 9.92
C ASP A 181 -15.59 -10.60 11.40
N VAL A 182 -14.93 -11.73 11.70
CA VAL A 182 -14.61 -12.15 13.07
C VAL A 182 -13.69 -11.16 13.77
N ASP A 183 -12.66 -10.65 13.05
CA ASP A 183 -11.74 -9.66 13.59
C ASP A 183 -11.34 -8.66 12.47
N VAL A 184 -12.19 -7.67 12.29
CA VAL A 184 -12.02 -6.63 11.25
C VAL A 184 -10.69 -5.87 11.38
N PRO A 185 -10.22 -5.47 12.57
CA PRO A 185 -8.91 -4.86 12.74
C PRO A 185 -7.77 -5.74 12.22
N VAL A 186 -7.72 -7.00 12.61
CA VAL A 186 -6.68 -7.96 12.18
C VAL A 186 -6.77 -8.21 10.68
N ALA A 187 -7.96 -8.47 10.14
CA ALA A 187 -8.17 -8.68 8.71
C ALA A 187 -7.74 -7.44 7.88
N THR A 188 -8.01 -6.23 8.38
CA THR A 188 -7.59 -4.98 7.73
C THR A 188 -6.06 -4.83 7.72
N VAL A 189 -5.37 -5.21 8.81
CA VAL A 189 -3.90 -5.20 8.85
C VAL A 189 -3.32 -6.19 7.84
N ILE A 190 -3.88 -7.41 7.75
CA ILE A 190 -3.43 -8.41 6.78
C ILE A 190 -3.61 -7.90 5.34
N LEU A 191 -4.79 -7.35 5.02
CA LEU A 191 -5.04 -6.75 3.71
C LEU A 191 -4.06 -5.61 3.41
N SER A 192 -3.81 -4.72 4.37
CA SER A 192 -2.88 -3.60 4.18
C SER A 192 -1.46 -4.08 3.85
N GLN A 193 -0.96 -5.07 4.59
CA GLN A 193 0.37 -5.65 4.35
C GLN A 193 0.48 -6.26 2.96
N GLY A 194 -0.57 -6.96 2.48
CA GLY A 194 -0.63 -7.53 1.14
C GLY A 194 -0.55 -6.46 0.05
N LEU A 195 -1.37 -5.41 0.14
CA LEU A 195 -1.39 -4.33 -0.85
C LEU A 195 -0.10 -3.52 -0.88
N GLU A 196 0.49 -3.25 0.28
CA GLU A 196 1.77 -2.55 0.38
C GLU A 196 2.93 -3.39 -0.18
N ALA A 197 2.92 -4.70 0.08
CA ALA A 197 3.89 -5.62 -0.53
C ALA A 197 3.77 -5.62 -2.05
N TRP A 198 2.55 -5.73 -2.58
CA TRP A 198 2.30 -5.66 -4.02
C TRP A 198 2.86 -4.38 -4.66
N LEU A 199 2.58 -3.22 -4.06
CA LEU A 199 3.10 -1.95 -4.57
C LEU A 199 4.63 -1.87 -4.52
N ARG A 200 5.27 -2.40 -3.47
CA ARG A 200 6.74 -2.47 -3.39
C ARG A 200 7.34 -3.33 -4.50
N ASP A 201 6.76 -4.51 -4.73
CA ASP A 201 7.24 -5.45 -5.74
C ASP A 201 7.04 -4.88 -7.15
N LEU A 202 5.87 -4.30 -7.43
CA LEU A 202 5.58 -3.62 -8.70
C LEU A 202 6.55 -2.47 -8.96
N LYS A 203 6.83 -1.65 -7.94
CA LYS A 203 7.80 -0.56 -8.02
C LYS A 203 9.21 -1.08 -8.30
N THR A 204 9.66 -2.08 -7.56
CA THR A 204 10.98 -2.70 -7.74
C THR A 204 11.13 -3.27 -9.15
N ALA A 205 10.12 -3.99 -9.64
CA ALA A 205 10.14 -4.58 -10.98
C ALA A 205 10.14 -3.53 -12.09
N ALA A 206 9.33 -2.46 -11.92
CA ALA A 206 9.20 -1.42 -12.94
C ALA A 206 10.42 -0.49 -13.02
N GLU A 207 11.10 -0.25 -11.90
CA GLU A 207 12.29 0.60 -11.80
C GLU A 207 13.61 -0.17 -12.06
N ALA A 208 13.54 -1.50 -12.18
CA ALA A 208 14.70 -2.31 -12.51
C ALA A 208 15.30 -1.90 -13.86
N PRO A 209 16.64 -1.80 -13.98
CA PRO A 209 17.29 -1.53 -15.26
C PRO A 209 16.85 -2.54 -16.33
N ALA A 210 16.52 -2.06 -17.53
CA ALA A 210 16.22 -2.95 -18.65
C ALA A 210 17.41 -3.91 -18.84
N ARG A 211 17.17 -5.22 -18.67
CA ARG A 211 18.21 -6.22 -18.99
C ARG A 211 18.55 -6.05 -20.47
N ARG A 212 19.80 -5.64 -20.77
CA ARG A 212 20.31 -5.68 -22.12
C ARG A 212 20.34 -7.16 -22.55
N GLN A 213 19.49 -7.50 -23.48
CA GLN A 213 19.54 -8.77 -24.20
C GLN A 213 20.69 -8.72 -25.21
#